data_b865092049cb82a80a95d78af3e7eeb0
#
_entry.id   b865092049cb82a80a95d78af3e7eeb0
#
_cell.length_a   1.000
_cell.length_b   1.000
_cell.length_c   1.000
_cell.angle_alpha   90.00
_cell.angle_beta   90.00
_cell.angle_gamma   90.00
#
_symmetry.space_group_name_H-M   'P 1'
#
loop_
_entity.id
_entity.type
_entity.pdbx_description
1 polymer ?
#
loop_
_entity_poly.entity_id
_entity_poly.type
_entity_poly.pdbx_seq_one_letter_code
_entity_poly.pdbx_strand_id
1 'polypeptide(L)'
;MNKLVLGIFLFIGIISKSFSQKSLSDYSYVIVSEQFEFQQEKDQYQLNSLIKFLFNKYGFHAYFDREVPLNVVRCDGLWAEAEGTPGFIMTKVQLVLRDCAGEEIFRTNYGKSKVKDYKKAYYESVRNAFDDIINLNIIQKEIEGVGIVIISNPQILSENTKNLPIVETSIVDINSINKEPLKKVEPTIEKTIKLNLPLNKYTNYKYMGKTFLLRKTAIGYSLYQELIDADDDLLLIGKVDVKNSRINFKNKKDKIVEAFFDTSNHLIIGSGNKRKIYNYIN
;
A
#
# COMPACT_ATOMS: atom_id res chain seq x y z
N MET A 1 -31.58 -57.20 -9.34
CA MET A 1 -30.72 -56.28 -10.12
C MET A 1 -30.85 -54.81 -9.69
N ASN A 2 -32.02 -54.31 -9.35
CA ASN A 2 -32.23 -52.86 -9.09
C ASN A 2 -31.60 -52.30 -7.81
N LYS A 3 -31.39 -53.10 -6.76
CA LYS A 3 -30.79 -52.63 -5.50
C LYS A 3 -29.27 -52.39 -5.58
N LEU A 4 -28.60 -53.16 -6.41
CA LEU A 4 -27.13 -53.02 -6.61
C LEU A 4 -26.80 -51.80 -7.49
N VAL A 5 -27.63 -51.54 -8.51
CA VAL A 5 -27.51 -50.34 -9.38
C VAL A 5 -27.79 -49.07 -8.59
N LEU A 6 -28.80 -49.10 -7.68
CA LEU A 6 -29.10 -47.95 -6.80
C LEU A 6 -27.96 -47.65 -5.82
N GLY A 7 -27.29 -48.69 -5.29
CA GLY A 7 -26.11 -48.53 -4.42
C GLY A 7 -24.91 -47.90 -5.13
N ILE A 8 -24.68 -48.28 -6.40
CA ILE A 8 -23.59 -47.72 -7.21
C ILE A 8 -23.87 -46.23 -7.55
N PHE A 9 -25.12 -45.89 -7.86
CA PHE A 9 -25.51 -44.48 -8.10
C PHE A 9 -25.37 -43.59 -6.85
N LEU A 10 -25.69 -44.14 -5.69
CA LEU A 10 -25.53 -43.42 -4.42
C LEU A 10 -24.06 -43.21 -4.05
N PHE A 11 -23.17 -44.14 -4.39
CA PHE A 11 -21.75 -44.07 -4.14
C PHE A 11 -21.02 -43.07 -5.07
N ILE A 12 -21.46 -42.92 -6.31
CA ILE A 12 -20.92 -41.94 -7.28
C ILE A 12 -21.29 -40.50 -6.89
N GLY A 13 -22.44 -40.27 -6.23
CA GLY A 13 -22.88 -38.96 -5.75
C GLY A 13 -22.05 -38.37 -4.60
N ILE A 14 -21.25 -39.19 -3.89
CA ILE A 14 -20.46 -38.74 -2.71
C ILE A 14 -19.06 -38.21 -3.11
N ILE A 15 -18.63 -38.39 -4.36
CA ILE A 15 -17.29 -37.99 -4.82
C ILE A 15 -17.28 -36.54 -5.41
N SER A 16 -18.35 -35.79 -5.26
CA SER A 16 -18.32 -34.37 -5.57
C SER A 16 -17.38 -33.68 -4.58
N LYS A 17 -16.10 -33.58 -4.96
CA LYS A 17 -15.16 -32.69 -4.23
C LYS A 17 -15.75 -31.30 -4.31
N SER A 18 -16.25 -30.79 -3.20
CA SER A 18 -16.50 -29.35 -3.02
C SER A 18 -15.17 -28.64 -3.16
N PHE A 19 -14.83 -28.20 -4.35
CA PHE A 19 -13.78 -27.18 -4.50
C PHE A 19 -14.34 -25.92 -3.87
N SER A 20 -13.90 -25.60 -2.67
CA SER A 20 -14.11 -24.29 -2.10
C SER A 20 -13.44 -23.28 -3.04
N GLN A 21 -14.23 -22.54 -3.79
CA GLN A 21 -13.71 -21.44 -4.61
C GLN A 21 -13.10 -20.42 -3.67
N LYS A 22 -11.77 -20.22 -3.76
CA LYS A 22 -11.10 -19.17 -3.03
C LYS A 22 -11.61 -17.81 -3.50
N SER A 23 -11.91 -16.95 -2.54
CA SER A 23 -12.28 -15.55 -2.78
C SER A 23 -11.02 -14.69 -2.92
N LEU A 24 -11.12 -13.56 -3.59
CA LEU A 24 -10.02 -12.58 -3.66
C LEU A 24 -9.57 -12.08 -2.27
N SER A 25 -10.46 -12.09 -1.28
CA SER A 25 -10.15 -11.75 0.13
C SER A 25 -9.28 -12.80 0.84
N ASP A 26 -9.16 -14.02 0.31
CA ASP A 26 -8.33 -15.07 0.89
C ASP A 26 -6.84 -14.89 0.60
N TYR A 27 -6.53 -13.99 -0.33
CA TYR A 27 -5.16 -13.66 -0.73
C TYR A 27 -4.70 -12.38 -0.03
N SER A 28 -3.40 -12.33 0.29
CA SER A 28 -2.82 -11.22 1.07
C SER A 28 -2.21 -10.13 0.19
N TYR A 29 -1.87 -10.43 -1.07
CA TYR A 29 -1.25 -9.45 -1.96
C TYR A 29 -1.49 -9.76 -3.44
N VAL A 30 -1.18 -8.77 -4.30
CA VAL A 30 -1.26 -8.89 -5.76
C VAL A 30 0.10 -8.54 -6.37
N ILE A 31 0.60 -9.37 -7.26
CA ILE A 31 1.76 -9.09 -8.10
C ILE A 31 1.26 -8.61 -9.45
N VAL A 32 1.64 -7.40 -9.83
CA VAL A 32 1.37 -6.84 -11.16
C VAL A 32 2.59 -7.05 -12.03
N SER A 33 2.44 -7.65 -13.21
CA SER A 33 3.52 -7.80 -14.15
C SER A 33 4.12 -6.44 -14.54
N GLU A 34 5.45 -6.35 -14.69
CA GLU A 34 6.10 -5.13 -15.19
C GLU A 34 5.84 -4.89 -16.69
N GLN A 35 5.42 -5.93 -17.42
CA GLN A 35 5.07 -5.89 -18.83
C GLN A 35 3.99 -6.92 -19.14
N PHE A 36 2.91 -6.50 -19.78
CA PHE A 36 1.88 -7.38 -20.29
C PHE A 36 2.20 -7.85 -21.70
N GLU A 37 1.63 -8.96 -22.11
CA GLU A 37 1.92 -9.62 -23.39
C GLU A 37 1.69 -8.69 -24.60
N PHE A 38 0.68 -7.82 -24.57
CA PHE A 38 0.37 -6.91 -25.66
C PHE A 38 1.27 -5.65 -25.69
N GLN A 39 2.13 -5.44 -24.71
CA GLN A 39 3.03 -4.28 -24.64
C GLN A 39 4.37 -4.56 -25.33
N GLN A 40 4.92 -3.55 -25.98
CA GLN A 40 6.23 -3.63 -26.64
C GLN A 40 7.39 -3.40 -25.66
N GLU A 41 7.15 -2.64 -24.59
CA GLU A 41 8.13 -2.30 -23.57
C GLU A 41 7.52 -2.36 -22.15
N LYS A 42 8.40 -2.42 -21.14
CA LYS A 42 7.98 -2.41 -19.74
C LYS A 42 7.25 -1.12 -19.41
N ASP A 43 6.13 -1.29 -18.70
CA ASP A 43 5.27 -0.19 -18.23
C ASP A 43 4.88 0.79 -19.34
N GLN A 44 4.70 0.28 -20.57
CA GLN A 44 4.31 1.09 -21.71
C GLN A 44 3.08 1.92 -21.39
N TYR A 45 3.14 3.20 -21.66
CA TYR A 45 2.13 4.21 -21.26
C TYR A 45 1.93 4.33 -19.76
N GLN A 46 2.81 3.80 -18.90
CA GLN A 46 2.62 3.70 -17.43
C GLN A 46 1.39 2.88 -17.02
N LEU A 47 1.01 1.92 -17.85
CA LEU A 47 -0.21 1.14 -17.66
C LEU A 47 -0.11 0.17 -16.48
N ASN A 48 1.04 -0.48 -16.32
CA ASN A 48 1.30 -1.40 -15.21
C ASN A 48 1.37 -0.65 -13.87
N SER A 49 1.98 0.53 -13.89
CA SER A 49 1.99 1.46 -12.75
C SER A 49 0.58 1.92 -12.37
N LEU A 50 -0.26 2.22 -13.35
CA LEU A 50 -1.67 2.57 -13.13
C LEU A 50 -2.45 1.40 -12.50
N ILE A 51 -2.30 0.18 -13.04
CA ILE A 51 -3.00 -1.01 -12.51
C ILE A 51 -2.55 -1.30 -11.08
N LYS A 52 -1.24 -1.27 -10.80
CA LYS A 52 -0.72 -1.41 -9.43
C LYS A 52 -1.27 -0.34 -8.49
N PHE A 53 -1.34 0.89 -8.97
CA PHE A 53 -1.93 1.99 -8.22
C PHE A 53 -3.42 1.74 -7.91
N LEU A 54 -4.22 1.33 -8.89
CA LEU A 54 -5.64 1.07 -8.70
C LEU A 54 -5.88 -0.07 -7.70
N PHE A 55 -5.15 -1.18 -7.80
CA PHE A 55 -5.22 -2.23 -6.79
C PHE A 55 -4.96 -1.70 -5.37
N ASN A 56 -3.84 -0.96 -5.18
CA ASN A 56 -3.52 -0.39 -3.87
C ASN A 56 -4.54 0.64 -3.39
N LYS A 57 -5.18 1.37 -4.31
CA LYS A 57 -6.23 2.34 -3.99
C LYS A 57 -7.49 1.66 -3.46
N TYR A 58 -7.82 0.50 -4.00
CA TYR A 58 -9.06 -0.20 -3.72
C TYR A 58 -8.90 -1.43 -2.81
N GLY A 59 -7.99 -1.34 -1.83
CA GLY A 59 -7.90 -2.27 -0.70
C GLY A 59 -7.03 -3.50 -0.92
N PHE A 60 -6.22 -3.52 -1.99
CA PHE A 60 -5.25 -4.60 -2.23
C PHE A 60 -3.83 -4.16 -1.87
N HIS A 61 -2.95 -5.11 -1.56
CA HIS A 61 -1.52 -4.91 -1.36
C HIS A 61 -0.78 -5.24 -2.65
N ALA A 62 -0.73 -4.31 -3.61
CA ALA A 62 -0.16 -4.57 -4.92
C ALA A 62 1.32 -4.15 -5.03
N TYR A 63 2.11 -5.02 -5.64
CA TYR A 63 3.55 -4.88 -5.83
C TYR A 63 3.92 -5.20 -7.28
N PHE A 64 5.03 -4.67 -7.77
CA PHE A 64 5.75 -5.32 -8.86
C PHE A 64 6.56 -6.49 -8.30
N ASP A 65 6.94 -7.45 -9.15
CA ASP A 65 7.62 -8.67 -8.71
C ASP A 65 8.83 -8.40 -7.80
N ARG A 66 9.65 -7.40 -8.14
CA ARG A 66 10.84 -6.99 -7.35
C ARG A 66 10.53 -6.27 -6.03
N GLU A 67 9.30 -5.85 -5.82
CA GLU A 67 8.88 -5.11 -4.64
C GLU A 67 8.20 -6.00 -3.59
N VAL A 68 7.98 -7.26 -3.91
CA VAL A 68 7.31 -8.22 -3.03
C VAL A 68 8.16 -8.42 -1.78
N PRO A 69 7.60 -8.29 -0.56
CA PRO A 69 8.33 -8.54 0.67
C PRO A 69 8.88 -9.97 0.74
N LEU A 70 10.10 -10.14 1.26
CA LEU A 70 10.79 -11.45 1.29
C LEU A 70 10.13 -12.50 2.19
N ASN A 71 9.31 -12.07 3.13
CA ASN A 71 8.70 -12.93 4.15
C ASN A 71 7.26 -13.35 3.84
N VAL A 72 6.78 -13.11 2.61
CA VAL A 72 5.42 -13.51 2.23
C VAL A 72 5.38 -14.93 1.69
N VAL A 73 4.27 -15.62 1.93
CA VAL A 73 4.01 -16.95 1.35
C VAL A 73 3.57 -16.78 -0.10
N ARG A 74 4.26 -17.46 -1.03
CA ARG A 74 3.97 -17.32 -2.46
C ARG A 74 2.51 -17.56 -2.82
N CYS A 75 1.89 -18.60 -2.28
CA CYS A 75 0.51 -18.97 -2.62
C CYS A 75 -0.56 -18.13 -1.89
N ASP A 76 -0.14 -17.14 -1.10
CA ASP A 76 -1.03 -16.09 -0.58
C ASP A 76 -1.09 -14.88 -1.52
N GLY A 77 -0.37 -14.92 -2.65
CA GLY A 77 -0.39 -13.91 -3.69
C GLY A 77 -1.28 -14.25 -4.87
N LEU A 78 -1.77 -13.21 -5.53
CA LEU A 78 -2.40 -13.25 -6.85
C LEU A 78 -1.48 -12.61 -7.88
N TRP A 79 -1.51 -13.12 -9.10
CA TRP A 79 -0.83 -12.54 -10.26
C TRP A 79 -1.84 -11.82 -11.13
N ALA A 80 -1.67 -10.52 -11.27
CA ALA A 80 -2.51 -9.68 -12.11
C ALA A 80 -1.91 -9.56 -13.51
N GLU A 81 -2.63 -10.05 -14.47
CA GLU A 81 -2.36 -9.92 -15.90
C GLU A 81 -3.39 -8.99 -16.53
N ALA A 82 -3.03 -8.33 -17.63
CA ALA A 82 -3.96 -7.58 -18.45
C ALA A 82 -3.93 -8.13 -19.87
N GLU A 83 -5.10 -8.41 -20.41
CA GLU A 83 -5.31 -8.76 -21.81
C GLU A 83 -5.80 -7.51 -22.55
N GLY A 84 -4.98 -6.99 -23.47
CA GLY A 84 -5.27 -5.76 -24.22
C GLY A 84 -5.44 -6.02 -25.70
N THR A 85 -6.45 -5.42 -26.29
CA THR A 85 -6.62 -5.40 -27.75
C THR A 85 -6.63 -3.95 -28.22
N PRO A 86 -5.52 -3.47 -28.80
CA PRO A 86 -5.50 -2.17 -29.46
C PRO A 86 -6.42 -2.24 -30.68
N GLY A 87 -7.35 -1.33 -30.79
CA GLY A 87 -8.28 -1.32 -31.90
C GLY A 87 -8.35 0.06 -32.57
N PHE A 88 -8.50 0.08 -33.87
CA PHE A 88 -8.68 1.33 -34.62
C PHE A 88 -9.94 2.11 -34.20
N ILE A 89 -11.01 1.39 -33.86
CA ILE A 89 -12.30 1.97 -33.45
C ILE A 89 -12.38 2.07 -31.90
N MET A 90 -11.83 1.08 -31.20
CA MET A 90 -12.02 0.94 -29.76
C MET A 90 -10.87 0.12 -29.14
N THR A 91 -10.26 0.67 -28.09
CA THR A 91 -9.32 -0.05 -27.24
C THR A 91 -10.10 -0.84 -26.19
N LYS A 92 -9.68 -2.07 -25.94
CA LYS A 92 -10.28 -2.94 -24.91
C LYS A 92 -9.18 -3.48 -24.00
N VAL A 93 -9.46 -3.51 -22.70
CA VAL A 93 -8.58 -4.12 -21.70
C VAL A 93 -9.44 -4.94 -20.73
N GLN A 94 -8.93 -6.11 -20.37
CA GLN A 94 -9.52 -7.02 -19.38
C GLN A 94 -8.43 -7.39 -18.38
N LEU A 95 -8.76 -7.47 -17.09
CA LEU A 95 -7.84 -7.88 -16.03
C LEU A 95 -8.14 -9.32 -15.64
N VAL A 96 -7.08 -10.10 -15.43
CA VAL A 96 -7.15 -11.49 -15.01
C VAL A 96 -6.30 -11.68 -13.78
N LEU A 97 -6.87 -12.23 -12.73
CA LEU A 97 -6.18 -12.57 -11.49
C LEU A 97 -6.02 -14.09 -11.40
N ARG A 98 -4.78 -14.55 -11.31
CA ARG A 98 -4.43 -15.97 -11.19
C ARG A 98 -3.76 -16.24 -9.86
N ASP A 99 -3.90 -17.46 -9.36
CA ASP A 99 -3.20 -17.93 -8.17
C ASP A 99 -1.78 -18.46 -8.50
N CYS A 100 -1.09 -18.99 -7.48
CA CYS A 100 0.26 -19.53 -7.62
C CYS A 100 0.34 -20.82 -8.47
N ALA A 101 -0.78 -21.49 -8.74
CA ALA A 101 -0.87 -22.63 -9.64
C ALA A 101 -1.21 -22.20 -11.08
N GLY A 102 -1.47 -20.92 -11.32
CA GLY A 102 -1.89 -20.35 -12.59
C GLY A 102 -3.39 -20.49 -12.84
N GLU A 103 -4.16 -20.95 -11.85
CA GLU A 103 -5.62 -21.01 -11.97
C GLU A 103 -6.22 -19.61 -11.95
N GLU A 104 -7.19 -19.37 -12.83
CA GLU A 104 -7.91 -18.11 -12.88
C GLU A 104 -8.90 -18.02 -11.72
N ILE A 105 -8.67 -17.02 -10.85
CA ILE A 105 -9.49 -16.77 -9.68
C ILE A 105 -10.57 -15.73 -9.98
N PHE A 106 -10.21 -14.74 -10.80
CA PHE A 106 -11.14 -13.68 -11.19
C PHE A 106 -10.78 -13.09 -12.54
N ARG A 107 -11.79 -12.67 -13.28
CA ARG A 107 -11.67 -11.99 -14.58
C ARG A 107 -12.70 -10.87 -14.64
N THR A 108 -12.25 -9.66 -14.98
CA THR A 108 -13.16 -8.53 -15.20
C THR A 108 -13.88 -8.66 -16.55
N ASN A 109 -14.92 -7.89 -16.76
CA ASN A 109 -15.38 -7.57 -18.09
C ASN A 109 -14.35 -6.73 -18.85
N TYR A 110 -14.48 -6.66 -20.18
CA TYR A 110 -13.67 -5.73 -20.97
C TYR A 110 -14.06 -4.29 -20.68
N GLY A 111 -13.16 -3.54 -20.11
CA GLY A 111 -13.21 -2.09 -20.14
C GLY A 111 -12.91 -1.59 -21.54
N LYS A 112 -13.60 -0.54 -21.98
CA LYS A 112 -13.59 -0.08 -23.38
C LYS A 112 -13.38 1.42 -23.44
N SER A 113 -12.62 1.88 -24.44
CA SER A 113 -12.45 3.29 -24.76
C SER A 113 -12.51 3.55 -26.26
N LYS A 114 -13.09 4.67 -26.66
CA LYS A 114 -13.13 5.19 -28.03
C LYS A 114 -12.18 6.36 -28.24
N VAL A 115 -11.39 6.71 -27.24
CA VAL A 115 -10.41 7.79 -27.30
C VAL A 115 -9.36 7.45 -28.35
N LYS A 116 -8.94 8.44 -29.13
CA LYS A 116 -7.95 8.25 -30.23
C LYS A 116 -6.52 8.17 -29.73
N ASP A 117 -6.21 8.84 -28.64
CA ASP A 117 -4.91 8.79 -27.98
C ASP A 117 -4.74 7.44 -27.28
N TYR A 118 -3.73 6.68 -27.63
CA TYR A 118 -3.52 5.33 -27.09
C TYR A 118 -3.33 5.32 -25.57
N LYS A 119 -2.55 6.23 -25.02
CA LYS A 119 -2.32 6.30 -23.58
C LYS A 119 -3.65 6.54 -22.84
N LYS A 120 -4.41 7.53 -23.27
CA LYS A 120 -5.72 7.85 -22.69
C LYS A 120 -6.73 6.71 -22.88
N ALA A 121 -6.72 6.09 -24.07
CA ALA A 121 -7.60 4.95 -24.36
C ALA A 121 -7.33 3.76 -23.46
N TYR A 122 -6.07 3.41 -23.23
CA TYR A 122 -5.70 2.35 -22.29
C TYR A 122 -6.06 2.70 -20.85
N TYR A 123 -5.84 3.94 -20.42
CA TYR A 123 -6.18 4.42 -19.07
C TYR A 123 -7.67 4.32 -18.80
N GLU A 124 -8.51 4.81 -19.71
CA GLU A 124 -9.97 4.71 -19.61
C GLU A 124 -10.43 3.26 -19.63
N SER A 125 -9.88 2.43 -20.54
CA SER A 125 -10.22 1.02 -20.63
C SER A 125 -9.87 0.26 -19.34
N VAL A 126 -8.70 0.51 -18.75
CA VAL A 126 -8.31 -0.11 -17.46
C VAL A 126 -9.23 0.32 -16.34
N ARG A 127 -9.57 1.61 -16.25
CA ARG A 127 -10.48 2.11 -15.20
C ARG A 127 -11.86 1.48 -15.31
N ASN A 128 -12.40 1.40 -16.54
CA ASN A 128 -13.69 0.77 -16.80
C ASN A 128 -13.68 -0.74 -16.50
N ALA A 129 -12.56 -1.44 -16.74
CA ALA A 129 -12.41 -2.83 -16.31
C ALA A 129 -12.31 -2.96 -14.79
N PHE A 130 -11.68 -1.98 -14.14
CA PHE A 130 -11.49 -1.97 -12.68
C PHE A 130 -12.78 -1.79 -11.90
N ASP A 131 -13.85 -1.25 -12.51
CA ASP A 131 -15.16 -1.10 -11.87
C ASP A 131 -15.70 -2.44 -11.34
N ASP A 132 -15.43 -3.55 -12.03
CA ASP A 132 -15.83 -4.90 -11.56
C ASP A 132 -15.11 -5.26 -10.25
N ILE A 133 -13.83 -4.89 -10.10
CA ILE A 133 -13.04 -5.14 -8.89
C ILE A 133 -13.52 -4.23 -7.74
N ILE A 134 -13.80 -2.96 -8.04
CA ILE A 134 -14.31 -2.00 -7.05
C ILE A 134 -15.64 -2.47 -6.47
N ASN A 135 -16.53 -2.98 -7.30
CA ASN A 135 -17.85 -3.45 -6.88
C ASN A 135 -17.80 -4.67 -5.94
N LEU A 136 -16.70 -5.41 -5.92
CA LEU A 136 -16.50 -6.53 -4.99
C LEU A 136 -16.22 -6.07 -3.55
N ASN A 137 -15.83 -4.80 -3.34
CA ASN A 137 -15.47 -4.24 -2.04
C ASN A 137 -14.48 -5.12 -1.25
N ILE A 138 -13.46 -5.62 -1.92
CA ILE A 138 -12.46 -6.51 -1.33
C ILE A 138 -11.51 -5.71 -0.43
N ILE A 139 -11.27 -6.24 0.76
CA ILE A 139 -10.17 -5.84 1.63
C ILE A 139 -9.32 -7.09 1.83
N GLN A 140 -8.10 -7.08 1.29
CA GLN A 140 -7.19 -8.21 1.47
C GLN A 140 -6.74 -8.34 2.93
N LYS A 141 -6.39 -9.57 3.32
CA LYS A 141 -5.76 -9.85 4.61
C LYS A 141 -4.47 -9.03 4.75
N GLU A 142 -4.19 -8.60 5.98
CA GLU A 142 -2.88 -8.04 6.30
C GLU A 142 -1.77 -9.06 6.01
N ILE A 143 -0.64 -8.60 5.48
CA ILE A 143 0.51 -9.46 5.24
C ILE A 143 1.16 -9.76 6.59
N GLU A 144 1.09 -11.00 7.04
CA GLU A 144 1.73 -11.44 8.27
C GLU A 144 3.25 -11.29 8.14
N GLY A 145 3.87 -10.65 9.12
CA GLY A 145 5.33 -10.51 9.20
C GLY A 145 5.92 -9.26 8.55
N VAL A 146 5.15 -8.39 7.90
CA VAL A 146 5.58 -7.03 7.60
C VAL A 146 5.38 -6.18 8.85
N GLY A 147 6.08 -6.55 9.93
CA GLY A 147 6.20 -5.69 11.10
C GLY A 147 6.82 -4.37 10.67
N ILE A 148 6.19 -3.27 11.05
CA ILE A 148 6.82 -1.96 10.99
C ILE A 148 8.06 -2.06 11.87
N VAL A 149 9.24 -2.23 11.26
CA VAL A 149 10.50 -1.98 11.96
C VAL A 149 10.49 -0.50 12.28
N ILE A 150 10.01 -0.16 13.46
CA ILE A 150 10.26 1.15 14.05
C ILE A 150 11.75 1.15 14.33
N ILE A 151 12.54 1.66 13.39
CA ILE A 151 13.94 1.97 13.64
C ILE A 151 13.93 3.13 14.62
N SER A 152 13.85 2.81 15.90
CA SER A 152 14.20 3.70 16.96
C SER A 152 15.73 3.82 16.97
N ASN A 153 16.21 4.92 16.45
CA ASN A 153 17.57 5.43 16.53
C ASN A 153 18.63 4.81 15.58
N PRO A 154 19.07 5.52 14.54
CA PRO A 154 20.39 5.25 14.00
C PRO A 154 21.42 5.87 14.92
N GLN A 155 22.08 5.08 15.77
CA GLN A 155 23.38 5.46 16.27
C GLN A 155 24.31 5.58 15.06
N ILE A 156 24.85 6.78 14.91
CA ILE A 156 25.90 7.12 13.97
C ILE A 156 27.12 6.24 14.29
N LEU A 157 27.33 5.17 13.51
CA LEU A 157 28.62 4.50 13.46
C LEU A 157 29.55 5.35 12.61
N SER A 158 30.39 6.10 13.31
CA SER A 158 31.57 6.72 12.74
C SER A 158 32.59 5.60 12.51
N GLU A 159 32.84 5.28 11.25
CA GLU A 159 34.02 4.51 10.86
C GLU A 159 35.27 5.28 11.17
N ASN A 160 36.14 4.70 11.97
CA ASN A 160 37.58 4.88 11.79
C ASN A 160 38.33 3.64 12.26
N THR A 161 38.83 2.95 11.27
CA THR A 161 39.79 1.85 11.35
C THR A 161 41.15 2.37 11.81
N LYS A 162 41.79 1.77 12.83
CA LYS A 162 43.17 1.21 12.79
C LYS A 162 43.71 0.84 14.15
N ASN A 163 44.15 -0.43 14.20
CA ASN A 163 45.29 -0.97 14.94
C ASN A 163 45.24 -1.18 16.47
N LEU A 164 45.25 -2.48 16.82
CA LEU A 164 45.66 -3.10 18.07
C LEU A 164 47.11 -2.69 18.50
N PRO A 165 47.52 -2.79 19.79
CA PRO A 165 47.57 -4.04 20.53
C PRO A 165 47.20 -3.96 22.04
N ILE A 166 47.00 -5.13 22.61
CA ILE A 166 46.77 -5.55 23.98
C ILE A 166 47.86 -5.09 24.93
N VAL A 167 47.50 -4.55 26.10
CA VAL A 167 48.29 -4.67 27.36
C VAL A 167 47.34 -4.69 28.56
N GLU A 168 47.57 -5.65 29.42
CA GLU A 168 46.90 -5.94 30.68
C GLU A 168 47.24 -4.95 31.80
N THR A 169 46.38 -5.00 32.84
CA THR A 169 46.61 -4.80 34.29
C THR A 169 46.67 -3.37 34.80
N SER A 170 45.82 -2.96 35.67
CA SER A 170 45.91 -3.06 37.14
C SER A 170 44.87 -2.20 37.87
N ILE A 171 44.38 -2.78 38.95
CA ILE A 171 43.48 -2.25 39.98
C ILE A 171 44.19 -1.18 40.77
N VAL A 172 43.54 -0.02 41.01
CA VAL A 172 43.85 0.80 42.18
C VAL A 172 42.55 1.46 42.69
N ASP A 173 42.15 1.04 43.89
CA ASP A 173 41.24 1.77 44.78
C ASP A 173 41.84 3.13 45.18
N ILE A 174 40.97 4.15 45.25
CA ILE A 174 41.05 5.17 46.32
C ILE A 174 39.69 5.82 46.55
N ASN A 175 39.17 5.61 47.74
CA ASN A 175 38.13 6.42 48.38
C ASN A 175 38.58 7.87 48.58
N SER A 176 37.69 8.84 48.36
CA SER A 176 37.33 9.85 49.35
C SER A 176 36.51 11.01 48.78
N ILE A 177 35.32 11.13 49.31
CA ILE A 177 34.64 12.34 49.87
C ILE A 177 34.47 13.56 48.96
N ASN A 178 33.21 13.83 48.51
CA ASN A 178 32.49 15.01 49.02
C ASN A 178 31.00 14.95 48.67
N LYS A 179 30.18 15.14 49.71
CA LYS A 179 28.73 15.26 49.66
C LYS A 179 28.33 16.67 49.25
N GLU A 180 27.55 16.77 48.18
CA GLU A 180 26.60 17.88 48.00
C GLU A 180 25.22 17.34 47.67
N PRO A 181 24.10 17.94 48.12
CA PRO A 181 22.81 17.29 48.18
C PRO A 181 22.15 17.26 46.79
N LEU A 182 21.79 16.08 46.37
CA LEU A 182 20.98 15.83 45.19
C LEU A 182 19.61 16.51 45.32
N LYS A 183 19.38 17.52 44.46
CA LYS A 183 18.06 18.02 44.14
C LYS A 183 17.26 16.84 43.53
N LYS A 184 16.18 16.52 44.20
CA LYS A 184 15.18 15.54 43.79
C LYS A 184 14.61 15.98 42.46
N VAL A 185 15.07 15.32 41.37
CA VAL A 185 14.45 15.46 40.06
C VAL A 185 13.23 14.53 40.09
N GLU A 186 12.05 15.11 40.16
CA GLU A 186 10.80 14.38 39.89
C GLU A 186 10.85 13.83 38.47
N PRO A 187 10.46 12.56 38.23
CA PRO A 187 10.36 12.05 36.89
C PRO A 187 9.23 12.79 36.18
N THR A 188 9.58 13.69 35.28
CA THR A 188 8.64 14.23 34.30
C THR A 188 8.14 13.06 33.46
N ILE A 189 6.92 12.63 33.73
CA ILE A 189 6.21 11.65 32.89
C ILE A 189 6.03 12.31 31.53
N GLU A 190 6.93 12.03 30.57
CA GLU A 190 6.71 12.37 29.18
C GLU A 190 5.43 11.64 28.73
N LYS A 191 4.36 12.40 28.63
CA LYS A 191 3.08 11.97 28.11
C LYS A 191 3.31 11.62 26.64
N THR A 192 3.54 10.35 26.35
CA THR A 192 3.69 9.85 24.98
C THR A 192 2.40 10.13 24.24
N ILE A 193 2.38 11.19 23.46
CA ILE A 193 1.23 11.55 22.62
C ILE A 193 1.18 10.49 21.50
N LYS A 194 0.25 9.56 21.60
CA LYS A 194 -0.04 8.61 20.52
C LYS A 194 -0.61 9.42 19.36
N LEU A 195 0.18 9.59 18.30
CA LEU A 195 -0.30 10.15 17.04
C LEU A 195 -1.24 9.16 16.36
N ASN A 196 -2.42 9.61 15.99
CA ASN A 196 -3.35 8.83 15.19
C ASN A 196 -2.91 8.93 13.72
N LEU A 197 -2.11 7.98 13.25
CA LEU A 197 -1.56 7.98 11.90
C LEU A 197 -2.20 6.85 11.07
N PRO A 198 -2.58 7.12 9.80
CA PRO A 198 -3.05 6.08 8.90
C PRO A 198 -2.00 4.99 8.72
N LEU A 199 -2.38 3.74 8.93
CA LEU A 199 -1.49 2.58 8.81
C LEU A 199 -1.32 2.12 7.37
N ASN A 200 -2.37 2.26 6.57
CA ASN A 200 -2.43 1.80 5.20
C ASN A 200 -1.42 2.52 4.30
N LYS A 201 -0.86 1.80 3.33
CA LYS A 201 0.06 2.35 2.31
C LYS A 201 -0.59 3.48 1.51
N TYR A 202 -1.89 3.36 1.25
CA TYR A 202 -2.72 4.34 0.58
C TYR A 202 -4.00 4.57 1.39
N THR A 203 -4.42 5.83 1.46
CA THR A 203 -5.63 6.23 2.19
C THR A 203 -6.38 7.26 1.35
N ASN A 204 -7.66 7.03 1.13
CA ASN A 204 -8.49 7.88 0.29
C ASN A 204 -9.16 8.98 1.11
N TYR A 205 -9.26 10.17 0.51
CA TYR A 205 -9.88 11.33 1.13
C TYR A 205 -10.77 12.09 0.15
N LYS A 206 -11.75 12.81 0.67
CA LYS A 206 -12.61 13.72 -0.09
C LYS A 206 -12.56 15.11 0.52
N TYR A 207 -12.35 16.14 -0.33
CA TYR A 207 -12.38 17.54 0.07
C TYR A 207 -12.95 18.40 -1.06
N MET A 208 -13.99 19.19 -0.76
CA MET A 208 -14.68 20.06 -1.73
C MET A 208 -15.08 19.34 -3.02
N GLY A 209 -15.66 18.14 -2.91
CA GLY A 209 -16.11 17.33 -4.05
C GLY A 209 -15.02 16.64 -4.86
N LYS A 210 -13.74 16.84 -4.52
CA LYS A 210 -12.59 16.23 -5.17
C LYS A 210 -12.04 15.07 -4.35
N THR A 211 -11.49 14.09 -5.02
CA THR A 211 -10.84 12.91 -4.41
C THR A 211 -9.34 13.14 -4.27
N PHE A 212 -8.79 12.67 -3.16
CA PHE A 212 -7.38 12.77 -2.83
C PHE A 212 -6.87 11.44 -2.34
N LEU A 213 -5.60 11.16 -2.63
CA LEU A 213 -4.88 9.99 -2.20
C LEU A 213 -3.72 10.39 -1.29
N LEU A 214 -3.69 9.86 -0.10
CA LEU A 214 -2.54 9.96 0.81
C LEU A 214 -1.71 8.68 0.68
N ARG A 215 -0.48 8.80 0.19
CA ARG A 215 0.48 7.70 0.06
C ARG A 215 1.47 7.74 1.19
N LYS A 216 1.61 6.65 1.94
CA LYS A 216 2.64 6.48 2.97
C LYS A 216 4.03 6.41 2.33
N THR A 217 5.01 7.07 2.93
CA THR A 217 6.42 7.09 2.51
C THR A 217 7.30 6.71 3.70
N ALA A 218 8.59 6.55 3.49
CA ALA A 218 9.53 6.20 4.56
C ALA A 218 9.58 7.23 5.71
N ILE A 219 9.27 8.50 5.44
CA ILE A 219 9.40 9.60 6.41
C ILE A 219 8.08 10.33 6.70
N GLY A 220 6.94 9.81 6.23
CA GLY A 220 5.63 10.46 6.38
C GLY A 220 4.69 10.08 5.25
N TYR A 221 4.04 11.07 4.62
CA TYR A 221 3.07 10.81 3.56
C TYR A 221 3.19 11.85 2.43
N SER A 222 2.73 11.47 1.24
CA SER A 222 2.51 12.37 0.10
C SER A 222 1.03 12.44 -0.22
N LEU A 223 0.48 13.66 -0.29
CA LEU A 223 -0.92 13.92 -0.63
C LEU A 223 -1.04 14.27 -2.11
N TYR A 224 -1.86 13.52 -2.82
CA TYR A 224 -2.17 13.73 -4.23
C TYR A 224 -3.65 14.06 -4.40
N GLN A 225 -3.98 14.89 -5.39
CA GLN A 225 -5.36 15.06 -5.88
C GLN A 225 -5.51 14.18 -7.12
N GLU A 226 -6.62 13.45 -7.22
CA GLU A 226 -7.02 12.78 -8.45
C GLU A 226 -7.57 13.80 -9.44
N LEU A 227 -7.10 13.72 -10.67
CA LEU A 227 -7.57 14.53 -11.80
C LEU A 227 -8.29 13.59 -12.78
N ILE A 228 -9.55 13.86 -13.07
CA ILE A 228 -10.40 13.00 -13.92
C ILE A 228 -10.01 13.11 -15.39
N ASP A 229 -9.43 14.24 -15.81
CA ASP A 229 -9.25 14.61 -17.22
C ASP A 229 -7.79 14.96 -17.61
N ALA A 230 -6.79 14.65 -16.78
CA ALA A 230 -5.39 15.02 -17.05
C ALA A 230 -4.53 13.82 -17.42
N ASP A 231 -3.48 14.06 -18.22
CA ASP A 231 -2.49 13.04 -18.59
C ASP A 231 -1.76 12.44 -17.38
N ASP A 232 -1.65 13.21 -16.28
CA ASP A 232 -1.21 12.74 -14.96
C ASP A 232 -2.43 12.67 -14.04
N ASP A 233 -2.94 11.47 -13.83
CA ASP A 233 -4.11 11.23 -12.97
C ASP A 233 -3.91 11.65 -11.50
N LEU A 234 -2.69 11.91 -11.07
CA LEU A 234 -2.33 12.29 -9.71
C LEU A 234 -1.51 13.57 -9.67
N LEU A 235 -2.11 14.63 -9.19
CA LEU A 235 -1.43 15.89 -8.91
C LEU A 235 -0.90 15.89 -7.48
N LEU A 236 0.42 15.86 -7.27
CA LEU A 236 1.01 16.04 -5.93
C LEU A 236 0.57 17.39 -5.35
N ILE A 237 -0.09 17.40 -4.21
CA ILE A 237 -0.51 18.60 -3.49
C ILE A 237 0.55 19.05 -2.48
N GLY A 238 1.20 18.09 -1.83
CA GLY A 238 2.26 18.32 -0.87
C GLY A 238 2.65 17.07 -0.10
N LYS A 239 3.51 17.24 0.89
CA LYS A 239 4.02 16.17 1.75
C LYS A 239 3.60 16.40 3.19
N VAL A 240 3.33 15.32 3.91
CA VAL A 240 3.04 15.31 5.34
C VAL A 240 4.24 14.69 6.04
N ASP A 241 5.01 15.49 6.75
CA ASP A 241 6.17 15.05 7.51
C ASP A 241 5.76 14.78 8.96
N VAL A 242 6.24 13.67 9.50
CA VAL A 242 6.01 13.27 10.89
C VAL A 242 7.35 13.30 11.63
N LYS A 243 7.55 14.29 12.52
CA LYS A 243 8.79 14.45 13.30
C LYS A 243 8.46 14.86 14.74
N ASN A 244 9.11 14.20 15.71
CA ASN A 244 9.03 14.57 17.14
C ASN A 244 7.59 14.76 17.64
N SER A 245 6.71 13.79 17.32
CA SER A 245 5.29 13.83 17.68
C SER A 245 4.51 15.03 17.12
N ARG A 246 5.03 15.68 16.08
CA ARG A 246 4.36 16.73 15.32
C ARG A 246 4.18 16.31 13.88
N ILE A 247 3.06 16.72 13.30
CA ILE A 247 2.72 16.48 11.91
C ILE A 247 2.67 17.83 11.21
N ASN A 248 3.44 17.99 10.13
CA ASN A 248 3.48 19.20 9.34
C ASN A 248 3.17 18.87 7.88
N PHE A 249 2.39 19.71 7.24
CA PHE A 249 2.13 19.65 5.82
C PHE A 249 2.96 20.70 5.09
N LYS A 250 3.77 20.26 4.12
CA LYS A 250 4.57 21.09 3.23
C LYS A 250 3.95 21.09 1.84
N ASN A 251 3.46 22.23 1.35
CA ASN A 251 2.88 22.34 0.03
C ASN A 251 3.96 22.46 -1.08
N LYS A 252 3.55 22.49 -2.36
CA LYS A 252 4.44 22.66 -3.53
C LYS A 252 5.28 23.95 -3.52
N LYS A 253 4.88 24.97 -2.77
CA LYS A 253 5.58 26.25 -2.63
C LYS A 253 6.45 26.28 -1.36
N ASP A 254 6.78 25.12 -0.81
CA ASP A 254 7.58 24.93 0.41
C ASP A 254 6.99 25.58 1.67
N LYS A 255 5.74 26.05 1.62
CA LYS A 255 5.07 26.58 2.80
C LYS A 255 4.68 25.43 3.72
N ILE A 256 5.12 25.51 4.97
CA ILE A 256 4.85 24.55 6.02
C ILE A 256 3.69 25.07 6.87
N VAL A 257 2.72 24.20 7.14
CA VAL A 257 1.60 24.43 8.05
C VAL A 257 1.40 23.20 8.92
N GLU A 258 0.91 23.41 10.13
CA GLU A 258 0.58 22.30 11.02
C GLU A 258 -0.52 21.42 10.42
N ALA A 259 -0.41 20.11 10.65
CA ALA A 259 -1.42 19.14 10.26
C ALA A 259 -1.63 18.11 11.36
N PHE A 260 -2.75 17.42 11.36
CA PHE A 260 -3.02 16.30 12.26
C PHE A 260 -4.10 15.39 11.68
N PHE A 261 -4.15 14.17 12.18
CA PHE A 261 -5.23 13.23 11.92
C PHE A 261 -6.13 13.17 13.15
N ASP A 262 -7.43 13.27 12.95
CA ASP A 262 -8.41 13.12 14.03
C ASP A 262 -8.70 11.64 14.32
N THR A 263 -9.58 11.37 15.26
CA THR A 263 -9.97 10.01 15.66
C THR A 263 -10.72 9.23 14.59
N SER A 264 -11.26 9.94 13.58
CA SER A 264 -11.94 9.36 12.42
C SER A 264 -11.01 9.23 11.20
N ASN A 265 -9.69 9.39 11.38
CA ASN A 265 -8.67 9.40 10.34
C ASN A 265 -8.81 10.54 9.30
N HIS A 266 -9.59 11.59 9.58
CA HIS A 266 -9.60 12.76 8.71
C HIS A 266 -8.26 13.49 8.80
N LEU A 267 -7.72 13.93 7.65
CA LEU A 267 -6.52 14.75 7.60
C LEU A 267 -6.90 16.24 7.67
N ILE A 268 -6.45 16.92 8.71
CA ILE A 268 -6.70 18.34 8.94
C ILE A 268 -5.41 19.10 8.71
N ILE A 269 -5.42 20.08 7.79
CA ILE A 269 -4.25 20.90 7.42
C ILE A 269 -4.55 22.36 7.73
N GLY A 270 -3.69 22.97 8.55
CA GLY A 270 -3.82 24.35 9.01
C GLY A 270 -4.68 24.51 10.26
N SER A 271 -4.84 25.74 10.73
CA SER A 271 -5.53 26.09 11.97
C SER A 271 -6.58 27.20 11.79
N GLY A 272 -7.51 27.30 12.73
CA GLY A 272 -8.57 28.32 12.74
C GLY A 272 -9.46 28.29 11.49
N ASN A 273 -9.85 29.46 11.00
CA ASN A 273 -10.77 29.60 9.85
C ASN A 273 -10.14 29.20 8.50
N LYS A 274 -8.83 28.95 8.45
CA LYS A 274 -8.11 28.56 7.22
C LYS A 274 -7.82 27.07 7.17
N ARG A 275 -8.35 26.27 8.11
CA ARG A 275 -8.16 24.83 8.12
C ARG A 275 -8.88 24.17 6.95
N LYS A 276 -8.24 23.14 6.39
CA LYS A 276 -8.80 22.25 5.36
C LYS A 276 -8.99 20.87 5.98
N ILE A 277 -10.17 20.31 5.85
CA ILE A 277 -10.51 18.98 6.39
C ILE A 277 -10.70 18.04 5.21
N TYR A 278 -9.77 17.12 5.05
CA TYR A 278 -9.87 16.03 4.09
C TYR A 278 -10.55 14.85 4.77
N ASN A 279 -11.80 14.60 4.41
CA ASN A 279 -12.61 13.55 5.00
C ASN A 279 -12.13 12.19 4.52
N TYR A 280 -11.82 11.30 5.46
CA TYR A 280 -11.48 9.91 5.18
C TYR A 280 -12.68 9.22 4.51
N ILE A 281 -12.42 8.43 3.49
CA ILE A 281 -13.39 7.57 2.81
C ILE A 281 -12.82 6.15 2.76
N ASN A 282 -13.65 5.20 3.21
CA ASN A 282 -13.34 3.78 3.12
C ASN A 282 -13.34 3.34 1.67
#